data_0a58914e08a50a19b81be64912773965
#
_entry.id   0a58914e08a50a19b81be64912773965
#
_cell.length_a   1.000
_cell.length_b   1.000
_cell.length_c   1.000
_cell.angle_alpha   90.00
_cell.angle_beta   90.00
_cell.angle_gamma   90.00
#
_symmetry.space_group_name_H-M   'P 1'
#
loop_
_entity.id
_entity.type
_entity.pdbx_description
1 polymer ?
#
loop_
_entity_poly.entity_id
_entity_poly.type
_entity_poly.pdbx_seq_one_letter_code
_entity_poly.pdbx_strand_id
1 'polypeptide(L)'
;MYTTSNLSQKVESIAEKDYVTLPEDTLVAEAAKLMRNKDISSVLVSSKNSIEAVGIVTERDILYRVVAENKGPFKVMLKDIMNSPLISISEEESVKDAVLLMRRKHIRRLAVKNGEGKITGTITLMSIVGNVPSDSVDLADIELPNNVARRDATKIICPYCHSEFKDKSEMSKHIDRIHIGSGLLEGDMRRW
;
A
#
# COMPACT_ATOMS: atom_id res chain seq x y z
N MET A 1 -2.23 -7.45 33.42
CA MET A 1 -1.50 -6.27 32.93
C MET A 1 -1.44 -6.39 31.42
N TYR A 2 -2.32 -5.73 30.72
CA TYR A 2 -2.36 -5.74 29.25
C TYR A 2 -1.26 -4.81 28.75
N THR A 3 -0.31 -5.36 28.01
CA THR A 3 0.81 -4.58 27.45
C THR A 3 0.35 -3.84 26.20
N THR A 4 0.02 -2.56 26.36
CA THR A 4 -0.21 -1.56 25.31
C THR A 4 1.04 -1.29 24.44
N SER A 5 1.93 -2.27 24.29
CA SER A 5 3.34 -1.99 24.01
C SER A 5 3.78 -2.02 22.54
N ASN A 6 3.00 -2.55 21.60
CA ASN A 6 3.55 -2.79 20.26
C ASN A 6 3.49 -1.58 19.32
N LEU A 7 2.51 -0.69 19.47
CA LEU A 7 2.48 0.55 18.70
C LEU A 7 3.38 1.64 19.29
N SER A 8 3.81 1.49 20.55
CA SER A 8 4.76 2.40 21.21
C SER A 8 6.22 2.06 20.94
N GLN A 9 6.52 0.91 20.32
CA GLN A 9 7.88 0.56 19.93
C GLN A 9 8.40 1.50 18.84
N LYS A 10 9.74 1.67 18.80
CA LYS A 10 10.37 2.51 17.79
C LYS A 10 10.27 1.87 16.41
N VAL A 11 10.16 2.72 15.39
CA VAL A 11 10.15 2.32 13.97
C VAL A 11 11.38 1.49 13.62
N GLU A 12 12.55 1.79 14.17
CA GLU A 12 13.79 1.05 13.98
C GLU A 12 13.64 -0.47 14.21
N SER A 13 12.83 -0.86 15.20
CA SER A 13 12.69 -2.26 15.62
C SER A 13 11.99 -3.15 14.58
N ILE A 14 11.20 -2.55 13.67
CA ILE A 14 10.44 -3.27 12.65
C ILE A 14 10.72 -2.79 11.22
N ALA A 15 11.62 -1.82 11.06
CA ALA A 15 12.01 -1.33 9.75
C ALA A 15 12.73 -2.42 8.94
N GLU A 16 12.29 -2.61 7.71
CA GLU A 16 12.94 -3.50 6.74
C GLU A 16 14.22 -2.84 6.22
N LYS A 17 15.36 -3.50 6.43
CA LYS A 17 16.68 -2.99 6.01
C LYS A 17 17.03 -3.35 4.57
N ASP A 18 16.32 -4.33 4.00
CA ASP A 18 16.50 -4.79 2.62
C ASP A 18 15.69 -3.92 1.65
N TYR A 19 16.12 -2.67 1.48
CA TYR A 19 15.55 -1.78 0.47
C TYR A 19 16.51 -1.62 -0.71
N VAL A 20 15.96 -1.28 -1.86
CA VAL A 20 16.73 -1.03 -3.08
C VAL A 20 16.52 0.41 -3.53
N THR A 21 17.62 1.08 -3.87
CA THR A 21 17.60 2.41 -4.49
C THR A 21 18.09 2.29 -5.93
N LEU A 22 17.35 2.89 -6.86
CA LEU A 22 17.67 2.95 -8.29
C LEU A 22 17.78 4.41 -8.74
N PRO A 23 18.64 4.73 -9.72
CA PRO A 23 18.71 6.04 -10.34
C PRO A 23 17.36 6.42 -10.99
N GLU A 24 17.05 7.69 -11.01
CA GLU A 24 15.80 8.24 -11.58
C GLU A 24 15.63 8.00 -13.09
N ASP A 25 16.72 7.77 -13.81
CA ASP A 25 16.75 7.45 -15.25
C ASP A 25 16.67 5.95 -15.55
N THR A 26 16.55 5.09 -14.53
CA THR A 26 16.31 3.66 -14.71
C THR A 26 14.96 3.42 -15.38
N LEU A 27 14.92 2.47 -16.32
CA LEU A 27 13.68 2.10 -17.01
C LEU A 27 12.73 1.34 -16.08
N VAL A 28 11.44 1.59 -16.22
CA VAL A 28 10.40 0.91 -15.42
C VAL A 28 10.45 -0.61 -15.60
N ALA A 29 10.76 -1.08 -16.80
CA ALA A 29 10.90 -2.52 -17.07
C ALA A 29 12.03 -3.18 -16.26
N GLU A 30 13.13 -2.47 -16.04
CA GLU A 30 14.26 -2.95 -15.22
C GLU A 30 13.89 -2.97 -13.74
N ALA A 31 13.26 -1.90 -13.26
CA ALA A 31 12.77 -1.84 -11.89
C ALA A 31 11.74 -2.94 -11.60
N ALA A 32 10.79 -3.19 -12.51
CA ALA A 32 9.80 -4.25 -12.37
C ALA A 32 10.43 -5.66 -12.33
N LYS A 33 11.45 -5.92 -13.15
CA LYS A 33 12.20 -7.19 -13.12
C LYS A 33 12.93 -7.35 -11.78
N LEU A 34 13.53 -6.28 -11.27
CA LEU A 34 14.26 -6.31 -10.01
C LEU A 34 13.29 -6.52 -8.83
N MET A 35 12.14 -5.83 -8.82
CA MET A 35 11.09 -6.04 -7.82
C MET A 35 10.66 -7.51 -7.78
N ARG A 36 10.36 -8.10 -8.93
CA ARG A 36 10.00 -9.53 -9.04
C ARG A 36 11.11 -10.45 -8.53
N ASN A 37 12.37 -10.21 -8.92
CA ASN A 37 13.48 -11.12 -8.61
C ASN A 37 13.87 -11.07 -7.13
N LYS A 38 13.62 -9.92 -6.47
CA LYS A 38 13.90 -9.71 -5.03
C LYS A 38 12.67 -9.86 -4.15
N ASP A 39 11.50 -10.16 -4.73
CA ASP A 39 10.22 -10.22 -4.00
C ASP A 39 9.92 -8.96 -3.20
N ILE A 40 10.17 -7.79 -3.80
CA ILE A 40 9.91 -6.48 -3.21
C ILE A 40 8.88 -5.71 -4.01
N SER A 41 8.01 -4.98 -3.35
CA SER A 41 6.89 -4.26 -3.98
C SER A 41 7.16 -2.76 -4.19
N SER A 42 8.38 -2.30 -3.96
CA SER A 42 8.82 -0.92 -4.27
C SER A 42 10.32 -0.78 -4.36
N VAL A 43 10.75 0.29 -5.00
CA VAL A 43 12.13 0.77 -5.01
C VAL A 43 12.16 2.25 -4.64
N LEU A 44 13.19 2.66 -3.93
CA LEU A 44 13.51 4.06 -3.73
C LEU A 44 14.18 4.60 -5.00
N VAL A 45 14.01 5.88 -5.27
CA VAL A 45 14.57 6.53 -6.45
C VAL A 45 15.52 7.64 -6.03
N SER A 46 16.77 7.55 -6.45
CA SER A 46 17.77 8.58 -6.22
C SER A 46 17.83 9.55 -7.40
N SER A 47 18.14 10.80 -7.11
CA SER A 47 18.44 11.77 -8.16
C SER A 47 19.75 11.43 -8.87
N LYS A 48 19.90 11.84 -10.11
CA LYS A 48 21.11 11.61 -10.92
C LYS A 48 22.39 12.16 -10.28
N ASN A 49 22.25 13.21 -9.49
CA ASN A 49 23.37 13.93 -8.89
C ASN A 49 23.53 13.66 -7.39
N SER A 50 22.76 12.74 -6.81
CA SER A 50 22.79 12.44 -5.38
C SER A 50 22.51 10.97 -5.15
N ILE A 51 23.20 10.39 -4.15
CA ILE A 51 22.92 9.04 -3.66
C ILE A 51 21.65 9.03 -2.80
N GLU A 52 21.19 10.21 -2.36
CA GLU A 52 19.99 10.32 -1.55
C GLU A 52 18.73 10.01 -2.37
N ALA A 53 17.86 9.20 -1.80
CA ALA A 53 16.58 8.91 -2.42
C ALA A 53 15.64 10.13 -2.31
N VAL A 54 15.12 10.56 -3.46
CA VAL A 54 14.22 11.70 -3.60
C VAL A 54 12.76 11.28 -3.83
N GLY A 55 12.54 10.01 -4.16
CA GLY A 55 11.22 9.48 -4.45
C GLY A 55 11.11 7.97 -4.22
N ILE A 56 9.93 7.45 -4.50
CA ILE A 56 9.61 6.03 -4.42
C ILE A 56 8.71 5.63 -5.58
N VAL A 57 8.95 4.44 -6.15
CA VAL A 57 8.07 3.79 -7.12
C VAL A 57 7.59 2.46 -6.54
N THR A 58 6.29 2.22 -6.64
CA THR A 58 5.64 0.99 -6.20
C THR A 58 5.06 0.22 -7.39
N GLU A 59 4.71 -1.06 -7.18
CA GLU A 59 3.97 -1.86 -8.18
C GLU A 59 2.68 -1.17 -8.65
N ARG A 60 1.98 -0.47 -7.74
CA ARG A 60 0.76 0.28 -8.07
C ARG A 60 1.06 1.44 -9.01
N ASP A 61 2.18 2.13 -8.85
CA ASP A 61 2.56 3.22 -9.75
C ASP A 61 2.83 2.70 -11.15
N ILE A 62 3.50 1.55 -11.26
CA ILE A 62 3.74 0.87 -12.55
C ILE A 62 2.40 0.48 -13.19
N LEU A 63 1.50 -0.15 -12.43
CA LEU A 63 0.19 -0.56 -12.93
C LEU A 63 -0.63 0.64 -13.43
N TYR A 64 -0.73 1.71 -12.65
CA TYR A 64 -1.63 2.81 -12.95
C TYR A 64 -1.04 3.83 -13.92
N ARG A 65 0.28 4.12 -13.84
CA ARG A 65 0.90 5.18 -14.64
C ARG A 65 1.60 4.68 -15.90
N VAL A 66 1.75 3.35 -16.04
CA VAL A 66 2.37 2.74 -17.22
C VAL A 66 1.39 1.81 -17.91
N VAL A 67 0.92 0.74 -17.23
CA VAL A 67 0.07 -0.28 -17.85
C VAL A 67 -1.31 0.27 -18.21
N ALA A 68 -2.01 0.93 -17.27
CA ALA A 68 -3.33 1.50 -17.49
C ALA A 68 -3.31 2.65 -18.53
N GLU A 69 -2.15 3.32 -18.69
CA GLU A 69 -1.95 4.40 -19.66
C GLU A 69 -1.42 3.89 -21.01
N ASN A 70 -1.36 2.56 -21.23
CA ASN A 70 -0.81 1.95 -22.46
C ASN A 70 0.61 2.41 -22.80
N LYS A 71 1.42 2.81 -21.82
CA LYS A 71 2.82 3.20 -22.02
C LYS A 71 3.71 1.99 -22.08
N GLY A 72 4.68 1.98 -22.99
CA GLY A 72 5.67 0.91 -23.05
C GLY A 72 6.67 1.01 -21.90
N PRO A 73 6.81 0.01 -21.01
CA PRO A 73 7.68 0.08 -19.83
C PRO A 73 9.16 0.21 -20.17
N PHE A 74 9.55 -0.06 -21.42
CA PHE A 74 10.91 0.11 -21.95
C PHE A 74 11.21 1.55 -22.43
N LYS A 75 10.24 2.46 -22.32
CA LYS A 75 10.37 3.85 -22.73
C LYS A 75 10.10 4.85 -21.60
N VAL A 76 9.65 4.36 -20.45
CA VAL A 76 9.30 5.15 -19.28
C VAL A 76 10.39 5.00 -18.23
N MET A 77 10.86 6.10 -17.69
CA MET A 77 11.87 6.15 -16.63
C MET A 77 11.19 6.28 -15.26
N LEU A 78 11.90 5.93 -14.17
CA LEU A 78 11.36 6.00 -12.81
C LEU A 78 10.96 7.43 -12.44
N LYS A 79 11.70 8.45 -12.87
CA LYS A 79 11.34 9.86 -12.65
C LYS A 79 9.98 10.27 -13.19
N ASP A 80 9.51 9.59 -14.24
CA ASP A 80 8.24 9.90 -14.91
C ASP A 80 7.03 9.40 -14.11
N ILE A 81 7.26 8.45 -13.17
CA ILE A 81 6.19 7.77 -12.42
C ILE A 81 6.41 7.76 -10.91
N MET A 82 7.57 8.21 -10.41
CA MET A 82 7.84 8.21 -8.98
C MET A 82 6.93 9.16 -8.20
N ASN A 83 6.69 8.82 -6.95
CA ASN A 83 6.10 9.74 -5.98
C ASN A 83 7.24 10.51 -5.31
N SER A 84 7.27 11.80 -5.53
CA SER A 84 8.25 12.74 -4.95
C SER A 84 7.51 13.97 -4.40
N PRO A 85 7.97 14.59 -3.29
CA PRO A 85 9.16 14.20 -2.52
C PRO A 85 8.94 12.91 -1.72
N LEU A 86 10.04 12.20 -1.41
CA LEU A 86 10.02 10.99 -0.60
C LEU A 86 9.52 11.30 0.81
N ILE A 87 8.45 10.63 1.22
CA ILE A 87 7.91 10.75 2.58
C ILE A 87 8.67 9.80 3.49
N SER A 88 9.22 10.34 4.56
CA SER A 88 10.04 9.59 5.53
C SER A 88 9.59 9.84 6.96
N ILE A 89 10.01 8.95 7.85
CA ILE A 89 9.83 9.01 9.29
C ILE A 89 11.18 8.77 9.98
N SER A 90 11.38 9.32 11.18
CA SER A 90 12.56 9.03 11.97
C SER A 90 12.50 7.60 12.52
N GLU A 91 13.64 6.92 12.59
CA GLU A 91 13.76 5.60 13.21
C GLU A 91 13.45 5.61 14.71
N GLU A 92 13.58 6.79 15.36
CA GLU A 92 13.28 7.01 16.77
C GLU A 92 11.78 7.23 17.05
N GLU A 93 10.98 7.56 16.04
CA GLU A 93 9.54 7.74 16.20
C GLU A 93 8.82 6.41 16.45
N SER A 94 7.59 6.48 16.96
CA SER A 94 6.82 5.28 17.27
C SER A 94 6.17 4.67 16.02
N VAL A 95 5.91 3.37 16.07
CA VAL A 95 5.10 2.68 15.05
C VAL A 95 3.72 3.32 14.90
N LYS A 96 3.14 3.82 16.01
CA LYS A 96 1.87 4.57 15.98
C LYS A 96 1.97 5.81 15.10
N ASP A 97 3.07 6.56 15.22
CA ASP A 97 3.30 7.77 14.40
C ASP A 97 3.45 7.41 12.92
N ALA A 98 4.13 6.29 12.62
CA ALA A 98 4.22 5.77 11.26
C ALA A 98 2.85 5.47 10.66
N VAL A 99 1.97 4.77 11.40
CA VAL A 99 0.60 4.46 10.97
C VAL A 99 -0.20 5.74 10.75
N LEU A 100 -0.14 6.70 11.67
CA LEU A 100 -0.83 7.98 11.56
C LEU A 100 -0.34 8.79 10.35
N LEU A 101 0.98 8.76 10.07
CA LEU A 101 1.56 9.44 8.92
C LEU A 101 1.12 8.78 7.60
N MET A 102 1.20 7.44 7.51
CA MET A 102 0.73 6.67 6.35
C MET A 102 -0.74 7.00 6.05
N ARG A 103 -1.57 7.07 7.08
CA ARG A 103 -2.99 7.38 6.96
C ARG A 103 -3.23 8.81 6.49
N ARG A 104 -2.60 9.81 7.10
CA ARG A 104 -2.73 11.22 6.70
C ARG A 104 -2.30 11.46 5.26
N LYS A 105 -1.30 10.73 4.79
CA LYS A 105 -0.75 10.84 3.44
C LYS A 105 -1.37 9.87 2.44
N HIS A 106 -2.30 8.99 2.86
CA HIS A 106 -2.92 7.95 2.04
C HIS A 106 -1.90 7.02 1.37
N ILE A 107 -0.80 6.73 2.07
CA ILE A 107 0.28 5.83 1.63
C ILE A 107 0.40 4.64 2.57
N ARG A 108 1.04 3.57 2.12
CA ARG A 108 1.20 2.32 2.88
C ARG A 108 2.67 1.99 3.17
N ARG A 109 3.56 2.93 2.89
CA ARG A 109 5.00 2.77 3.04
C ARG A 109 5.69 4.11 3.31
N LEU A 110 6.70 4.08 4.16
CA LEU A 110 7.55 5.23 4.45
C LEU A 110 9.01 4.81 4.34
N ALA A 111 9.88 5.73 3.95
CA ALA A 111 11.29 5.59 4.16
C ALA A 111 11.62 5.88 5.63
N VAL A 112 12.57 5.17 6.20
CA VAL A 112 13.05 5.36 7.58
C VAL A 112 14.37 6.08 7.52
N LYS A 113 14.54 7.13 8.33
CA LYS A 113 15.78 7.93 8.41
C LYS A 113 16.34 7.92 9.80
N ASN A 114 17.69 7.86 9.89
CA ASN A 114 18.41 8.07 11.13
C ASN A 114 18.52 9.57 11.49
N GLY A 115 19.14 9.87 12.63
CA GLY A 115 19.38 11.24 13.11
C GLY A 115 20.24 12.11 12.18
N GLU A 116 21.01 11.52 11.29
CA GLU A 116 21.82 12.21 10.26
C GLU A 116 21.02 12.48 8.97
N GLY A 117 19.75 12.04 8.90
CA GLY A 117 18.91 12.17 7.72
C GLY A 117 19.13 11.10 6.65
N LYS A 118 20.03 10.14 6.89
CA LYS A 118 20.30 9.03 5.98
C LYS A 118 19.21 7.98 6.07
N ILE A 119 18.80 7.44 4.92
CA ILE A 119 17.83 6.33 4.89
C ILE A 119 18.51 5.06 5.44
N THR A 120 17.84 4.44 6.42
CA THR A 120 18.28 3.21 7.09
C THR A 120 17.37 2.03 6.81
N GLY A 121 16.19 2.28 6.21
CA GLY A 121 15.22 1.22 5.89
C GLY A 121 13.94 1.74 5.28
N THR A 122 12.99 0.85 5.19
CA THR A 122 11.59 1.17 4.87
C THR A 122 10.67 0.53 5.89
N ILE A 123 9.50 1.13 6.13
CA ILE A 123 8.45 0.54 6.95
C ILE A 123 7.15 0.48 6.12
N THR A 124 6.50 -0.67 6.13
CA THR A 124 5.26 -0.90 5.40
C THR A 124 4.13 -1.23 6.37
N LEU A 125 2.89 -1.05 5.92
CA LEU A 125 1.74 -1.49 6.71
C LEU A 125 1.79 -3.01 6.96
N MET A 126 2.34 -3.78 6.03
CA MET A 126 2.48 -5.24 6.19
C MET A 126 3.56 -5.61 7.20
N SER A 127 4.69 -4.91 7.22
CA SER A 127 5.71 -5.14 8.25
C SER A 127 5.21 -4.79 9.65
N ILE A 128 4.36 -3.77 9.77
CA ILE A 128 3.70 -3.45 11.03
C ILE A 128 2.77 -4.59 11.46
N VAL A 129 1.86 -5.03 10.60
CA VAL A 129 0.89 -6.10 10.91
C VAL A 129 1.60 -7.43 11.19
N GLY A 130 2.64 -7.76 10.43
CA GLY A 130 3.39 -9.01 10.61
C GLY A 130 4.24 -9.06 11.88
N ASN A 131 4.59 -7.91 12.46
CA ASN A 131 5.39 -7.82 13.69
C ASN A 131 4.56 -7.51 14.95
N VAL A 132 3.26 -7.28 14.80
CA VAL A 132 2.35 -7.06 15.95
C VAL A 132 1.65 -8.38 16.25
N PRO A 133 1.78 -8.96 17.47
CA PRO A 133 1.06 -10.16 17.86
C PRO A 133 -0.45 -10.00 17.64
N SER A 134 -1.10 -11.05 17.11
CA SER A 134 -2.51 -11.03 16.70
C SER A 134 -3.48 -10.71 17.85
N ASP A 135 -3.08 -10.97 19.07
CA ASP A 135 -3.82 -10.73 20.32
C ASP A 135 -3.68 -9.30 20.88
N SER A 136 -2.82 -8.47 20.28
CA SER A 136 -2.56 -7.08 20.73
C SER A 136 -3.01 -6.01 19.75
N VAL A 137 -3.63 -6.39 18.63
CA VAL A 137 -4.21 -5.43 17.68
C VAL A 137 -5.63 -5.07 18.12
N ASP A 138 -5.76 -4.19 19.09
CA ASP A 138 -7.01 -3.50 19.30
C ASP A 138 -7.12 -2.36 18.28
N LEU A 139 -7.82 -2.64 17.18
CA LEU A 139 -8.10 -1.66 16.14
C LEU A 139 -8.94 -0.47 16.66
N ALA A 140 -9.46 -0.55 17.86
CA ALA A 140 -10.17 0.53 18.52
C ALA A 140 -9.24 1.68 18.95
N ASP A 141 -7.95 1.41 19.18
CA ASP A 141 -6.95 2.44 19.51
C ASP A 141 -6.50 3.27 18.29
N ILE A 142 -6.82 2.81 17.09
CA ILE A 142 -6.63 3.61 15.87
C ILE A 142 -7.91 4.43 15.68
N GLU A 143 -7.96 5.62 16.24
CA GLU A 143 -9.04 6.57 15.96
C GLU A 143 -9.16 6.78 14.45
N LEU A 144 -10.14 6.11 13.86
CA LEU A 144 -10.51 6.33 12.47
C LEU A 144 -11.07 7.77 12.38
N PRO A 145 -10.68 8.60 11.38
CA PRO A 145 -11.33 9.90 11.20
C PRO A 145 -12.82 9.64 11.10
N ASN A 146 -13.61 10.47 11.78
CA ASN A 146 -15.07 10.40 11.81
C ASN A 146 -15.75 10.39 10.42
N ASN A 147 -14.99 10.57 9.34
CA ASN A 147 -15.47 10.51 7.95
C ASN A 147 -15.44 9.11 7.31
N VAL A 148 -14.82 8.11 7.95
CA VAL A 148 -15.24 6.74 7.69
C VAL A 148 -16.51 6.57 8.51
N ALA A 149 -17.64 6.99 7.93
CA ALA A 149 -18.95 6.68 8.48
C ALA A 149 -18.85 5.23 8.99
N ARG A 150 -19.07 5.04 10.30
CA ARG A 150 -19.34 3.71 10.84
C ARG A 150 -20.40 3.17 9.91
N ARG A 151 -20.00 2.31 8.97
CA ARG A 151 -20.97 1.54 8.20
C ARG A 151 -21.71 0.82 9.30
N ASP A 152 -22.93 1.23 9.54
CA ASP A 152 -23.76 0.58 10.54
C ASP A 152 -23.59 -0.90 10.32
N ALA A 153 -23.02 -1.60 11.32
CA ALA A 153 -22.75 -3.03 11.24
C ALA A 153 -24.03 -3.85 11.02
N THR A 154 -25.17 -3.16 11.00
CA THR A 154 -26.49 -3.67 10.73
C THR A 154 -26.89 -3.63 9.25
N LYS A 155 -26.18 -2.87 8.41
CA LYS A 155 -26.53 -2.76 6.98
C LYS A 155 -25.65 -3.67 6.14
N ILE A 156 -26.27 -4.56 5.41
CA ILE A 156 -25.62 -5.45 4.47
C ILE A 156 -25.61 -4.76 3.10
N ILE A 157 -24.40 -4.50 2.57
CA ILE A 157 -24.22 -3.72 1.34
C ILE A 157 -23.60 -4.61 0.27
N CYS A 158 -24.14 -4.57 -0.94
CA CYS A 158 -23.57 -5.27 -2.09
C CYS A 158 -22.16 -4.73 -2.40
N PRO A 159 -21.12 -5.58 -2.51
CA PRO A 159 -19.76 -5.13 -2.80
C PRO A 159 -19.58 -4.58 -4.22
N TYR A 160 -20.50 -4.85 -5.13
CA TYR A 160 -20.40 -4.45 -6.55
C TYR A 160 -21.13 -3.15 -6.86
N CYS A 161 -22.36 -2.98 -6.36
CA CYS A 161 -23.21 -1.82 -6.70
C CYS A 161 -23.57 -0.95 -5.48
N HIS A 162 -23.13 -1.33 -4.27
CA HIS A 162 -23.37 -0.63 -3.01
C HIS A 162 -24.86 -0.53 -2.60
N SER A 163 -25.75 -1.30 -3.21
CA SER A 163 -27.15 -1.41 -2.77
C SER A 163 -27.26 -2.00 -1.38
N GLU A 164 -28.16 -1.48 -0.55
CA GLU A 164 -28.38 -1.93 0.83
C GLU A 164 -29.42 -3.07 0.87
N PHE A 165 -29.19 -4.06 1.74
CA PHE A 165 -30.05 -5.23 1.93
C PHE A 165 -30.34 -5.47 3.41
N LYS A 166 -31.49 -6.10 3.69
CA LYS A 166 -31.91 -6.43 5.05
C LYS A 166 -31.14 -7.62 5.62
N ASP A 167 -30.78 -8.57 4.78
CA ASP A 167 -30.06 -9.78 5.19
C ASP A 167 -29.12 -10.27 4.06
N LYS A 168 -28.23 -11.21 4.45
CA LYS A 168 -27.25 -11.81 3.53
C LYS A 168 -27.88 -12.64 2.42
N SER A 169 -29.06 -13.21 2.64
CA SER A 169 -29.75 -14.03 1.64
C SER A 169 -30.31 -13.16 0.52
N GLU A 170 -30.89 -11.99 0.85
CA GLU A 170 -31.33 -11.01 -0.14
C GLU A 170 -30.14 -10.48 -0.96
N MET A 171 -29.03 -10.15 -0.29
CA MET A 171 -27.82 -9.71 -0.98
C MET A 171 -27.27 -10.80 -1.90
N SER A 172 -27.21 -12.06 -1.47
CA SER A 172 -26.74 -13.18 -2.30
C SER A 172 -27.61 -13.34 -3.56
N LYS A 173 -28.93 -13.35 -3.41
CA LYS A 173 -29.88 -13.42 -4.54
C LYS A 173 -29.73 -12.24 -5.49
N HIS A 174 -29.45 -11.05 -4.95
CA HIS A 174 -29.18 -9.87 -5.76
C HIS A 174 -27.88 -10.03 -6.54
N ILE A 175 -26.81 -10.50 -5.90
CA ILE A 175 -25.52 -10.73 -6.56
C ILE A 175 -25.70 -11.75 -7.69
N ASP A 176 -26.34 -12.89 -7.40
CA ASP A 176 -26.58 -13.93 -8.40
C ASP A 176 -27.42 -13.41 -9.58
N ARG A 177 -28.45 -12.62 -9.31
CA ARG A 177 -29.37 -12.14 -10.34
C ARG A 177 -28.83 -10.97 -11.16
N ILE A 178 -28.09 -10.04 -10.54
CA ILE A 178 -27.69 -8.78 -11.18
C ILE A 178 -26.21 -8.81 -11.62
N HIS A 179 -25.34 -9.47 -10.85
CA HIS A 179 -23.88 -9.43 -11.10
C HIS A 179 -23.31 -10.73 -11.65
N ILE A 180 -23.93 -11.87 -11.37
CA ILE A 180 -23.49 -13.19 -11.85
C ILE A 180 -24.49 -13.77 -12.86
N GLY A 181 -25.78 -13.72 -12.58
CA GLY A 181 -26.85 -14.33 -13.39
C GLY A 181 -27.27 -13.55 -14.64
N SER A 182 -26.71 -12.38 -14.90
CA SER A 182 -27.02 -11.58 -16.10
C SER A 182 -26.30 -12.01 -17.38
N GLY A 183 -25.84 -13.26 -17.47
CA GLY A 183 -25.38 -13.85 -18.73
C GLY A 183 -24.01 -13.39 -19.25
N LEU A 184 -23.29 -12.57 -18.51
CA LEU A 184 -21.94 -12.11 -18.92
C LEU A 184 -20.88 -13.21 -18.86
N LEU A 185 -21.12 -14.31 -18.13
CA LEU A 185 -20.20 -15.45 -18.07
C LEU A 185 -20.52 -16.60 -19.05
N GLU A 186 -21.74 -16.68 -19.59
CA GLU A 186 -22.07 -17.72 -20.57
C GLU A 186 -21.82 -17.33 -22.03
N GLY A 187 -21.65 -16.05 -22.34
CA GLY A 187 -21.47 -15.56 -23.70
C GLY A 187 -20.02 -15.48 -24.18
N ASP A 188 -19.06 -15.30 -23.30
CA ASP A 188 -17.68 -14.92 -23.68
C ASP A 188 -16.66 -16.06 -23.63
N MET A 189 -17.01 -17.19 -23.02
CA MET A 189 -16.09 -18.36 -22.97
C MET A 189 -16.06 -19.20 -24.24
N ARG A 190 -16.83 -18.87 -25.25
CA ARG A 190 -16.85 -19.58 -26.56
C ARG A 190 -16.17 -18.81 -27.70
N ARG A 191 -15.48 -17.71 -27.42
CA ARG A 191 -14.82 -16.87 -28.44
C ARG A 191 -13.33 -16.60 -28.17
N TRP A 192 -12.66 -17.49 -27.43
CA TRP A 192 -11.19 -17.48 -27.34
C TRP A 192 -10.64 -18.86 -27.68
#